data_ec8b820491995133a065f6ab7593870d
#
_entry.id   ec8b820491995133a065f6ab7593870d
#
_cell.length_a   1.000
_cell.length_b   1.000
_cell.length_c   1.000
_cell.angle_alpha   90.00
_cell.angle_beta   90.00
_cell.angle_gamma   90.00
#
_symmetry.space_group_name_H-M   'P 1'
#
loop_
_entity.id
_entity.type
_entity.pdbx_description
1 polymer ?
#
loop_
_entity_poly.entity_id
_entity_poly.type
_entity_poly.pdbx_seq_one_letter_code
_entity_poly.pdbx_strand_id
1 'polypeptide(L)'
;MTDFNKSIETLQKLDVSKMYGEDFFLTWEKSDDELQGVWAVADALRALRERNISTKVFDSGLGISLFRDNSTRTRFSFASACNLLGLEVQDLDEGKSQIAHGETVRETANMISFMADVIGIRDDMYIGKGNAYMHQVSDAVKEGHEDGVLEQRPTLVNLQCDIDHPTQIMADTAHIIKEFGGVENLKGKKIAMTWAYSPSYGKPLSVPQGAIGLFTRSGMEVVLAHPEGYEVMPEVEEIAKKQAEASGGSFRRTNDMKDAFKDADIVYPKSWAPFGAMEKRTKLYGENDHEGIKALEKVLLEENGKHKDWACTEEMMSLTKDGKALYLHCLPADITGVSCEEGEVDATVFDRYRIPLYKEASYKPYVIAAMIFLSKFKNPVETLKELERKGTERVQP
;
A
#
# COMPACT_ATOMS: atom_id res chain seq x y z
N MET A 1 22.63 9.48 0.23
CA MET A 1 22.22 9.29 -1.18
C MET A 1 21.94 7.83 -1.41
N THR A 2 20.93 7.54 -2.22
CA THR A 2 20.61 6.18 -2.66
C THR A 2 21.66 5.76 -3.70
N ASP A 3 22.12 4.52 -3.63
CA ASP A 3 23.20 4.03 -4.51
C ASP A 3 22.59 3.35 -5.74
N PHE A 4 22.67 4.00 -6.88
CA PHE A 4 22.16 3.50 -8.15
C PHE A 4 22.83 2.17 -8.55
N ASN A 5 24.14 2.06 -8.42
CA ASN A 5 24.87 0.85 -8.83
C ASN A 5 24.48 -0.35 -7.96
N LYS A 6 24.33 -0.15 -6.64
CA LYS A 6 23.84 -1.19 -5.74
C LYS A 6 22.43 -1.66 -6.14
N SER A 7 21.55 -0.74 -6.52
CA SER A 7 20.20 -1.09 -7.00
C SER A 7 20.25 -1.93 -8.27
N ILE A 8 21.11 -1.57 -9.23
CA ILE A 8 21.31 -2.33 -10.47
C ILE A 8 21.89 -3.73 -10.18
N GLU A 9 22.91 -3.82 -9.32
CA GLU A 9 23.51 -5.11 -8.91
C GLU A 9 22.50 -6.02 -8.21
N THR A 10 21.62 -5.44 -7.41
CA THR A 10 20.54 -6.18 -6.76
C THR A 10 19.55 -6.70 -7.80
N LEU A 11 19.06 -5.81 -8.67
CA LEU A 11 18.07 -6.16 -9.70
C LEU A 11 18.58 -7.23 -10.69
N GLN A 12 19.89 -7.24 -11.00
CA GLN A 12 20.51 -8.25 -11.87
C GLN A 12 20.48 -9.67 -11.30
N LYS A 13 20.30 -9.83 -9.99
CA LYS A 13 20.26 -11.14 -9.30
C LYS A 13 18.86 -11.68 -9.11
N LEU A 14 17.83 -10.91 -9.44
CA LEU A 14 16.42 -11.21 -9.19
C LEU A 14 15.72 -11.64 -10.49
N ASP A 15 14.82 -12.60 -10.38
CA ASP A 15 13.92 -12.95 -11.47
C ASP A 15 12.62 -12.14 -11.39
N VAL A 16 12.59 -11.02 -12.10
CA VAL A 16 11.42 -10.15 -12.23
C VAL A 16 10.69 -10.32 -13.58
N SER A 17 11.05 -11.34 -14.35
CA SER A 17 10.56 -11.54 -15.73
C SER A 17 9.04 -11.69 -15.82
N LYS A 18 8.42 -12.25 -14.77
CA LYS A 18 6.98 -12.44 -14.69
C LYS A 18 6.18 -11.17 -14.44
N MET A 19 6.83 -10.08 -14.07
CA MET A 19 6.13 -8.79 -13.91
C MET A 19 5.82 -8.12 -15.25
N TYR A 20 6.58 -8.45 -16.31
CA TYR A 20 6.37 -7.85 -17.62
C TYR A 20 5.03 -8.22 -18.22
N GLY A 21 4.21 -7.22 -18.53
CA GLY A 21 2.86 -7.39 -19.07
C GLY A 21 1.78 -7.72 -18.03
N GLU A 22 2.16 -7.88 -16.76
CA GLU A 22 1.24 -8.28 -15.69
C GLU A 22 0.81 -7.09 -14.82
N ASP A 23 -0.34 -7.25 -14.17
CA ASP A 23 -0.89 -6.30 -13.21
C ASP A 23 -0.25 -6.48 -11.82
N PHE A 24 -0.37 -5.44 -10.99
CA PHE A 24 0.04 -5.52 -9.60
C PHE A 24 -1.19 -5.35 -8.68
N PHE A 25 -1.75 -6.46 -8.19
CA PHE A 25 -2.93 -6.43 -7.33
C PHE A 25 -2.61 -6.67 -5.86
N LEU A 26 -2.13 -7.86 -5.48
CA LEU A 26 -1.90 -8.22 -4.09
C LEU A 26 -0.42 -8.53 -3.85
N THR A 27 0.11 -8.07 -2.71
CA THR A 27 1.52 -8.30 -2.37
C THR A 27 1.85 -9.78 -2.24
N TRP A 28 0.94 -10.59 -1.70
CA TRP A 28 1.16 -12.03 -1.51
C TRP A 28 1.02 -12.88 -2.78
N GLU A 29 0.59 -12.32 -3.90
CA GLU A 29 0.60 -12.97 -5.22
C GLU A 29 1.97 -12.85 -5.92
N LYS A 30 2.83 -11.96 -5.44
CA LYS A 30 4.15 -11.73 -6.01
C LYS A 30 5.22 -12.58 -5.31
N SER A 31 6.23 -13.03 -6.07
CA SER A 31 7.40 -13.70 -5.52
C SER A 31 8.28 -12.73 -4.71
N ASP A 32 9.21 -13.26 -3.90
CA ASP A 32 10.16 -12.43 -3.16
C ASP A 32 11.08 -11.65 -4.10
N ASP A 33 11.48 -12.25 -5.22
CA ASP A 33 12.28 -11.59 -6.25
C ASP A 33 11.53 -10.41 -6.89
N GLU A 34 10.24 -10.58 -7.20
CA GLU A 34 9.41 -9.52 -7.75
C GLU A 34 9.24 -8.35 -6.78
N LEU A 35 8.99 -8.63 -5.49
CA LEU A 35 8.89 -7.58 -4.46
C LEU A 35 10.22 -6.86 -4.25
N GLN A 36 11.34 -7.60 -4.16
CA GLN A 36 12.67 -6.99 -4.07
C GLN A 36 13.03 -6.20 -5.33
N GLY A 37 12.58 -6.66 -6.50
CA GLY A 37 12.70 -5.95 -7.76
C GLY A 37 12.02 -4.58 -7.74
N VAL A 38 10.80 -4.50 -7.16
CA VAL A 38 10.10 -3.22 -6.97
C VAL A 38 10.93 -2.26 -6.12
N TRP A 39 11.48 -2.72 -4.98
CA TRP A 39 12.32 -1.86 -4.14
C TRP A 39 13.62 -1.45 -4.83
N ALA A 40 14.26 -2.37 -5.56
CA ALA A 40 15.50 -2.05 -6.30
C ALA A 40 15.26 -1.00 -7.41
N VAL A 41 14.17 -1.13 -8.18
CA VAL A 41 13.79 -0.13 -9.21
C VAL A 41 13.39 1.19 -8.56
N ALA A 42 12.63 1.18 -7.46
CA ALA A 42 12.25 2.38 -6.72
C ALA A 42 13.48 3.16 -6.24
N ASP A 43 14.47 2.46 -5.68
CA ASP A 43 15.73 3.05 -5.24
C ASP A 43 16.58 3.56 -6.42
N ALA A 44 16.62 2.84 -7.55
CA ALA A 44 17.33 3.31 -8.75
C ALA A 44 16.71 4.61 -9.30
N LEU A 45 15.38 4.67 -9.43
CA LEU A 45 14.68 5.89 -9.86
C LEU A 45 14.90 7.05 -8.89
N ARG A 46 14.89 6.78 -7.58
CA ARG A 46 15.18 7.77 -6.56
C ARG A 46 16.62 8.28 -6.65
N ALA A 47 17.59 7.39 -6.84
CA ALA A 47 19.01 7.76 -7.01
C ALA A 47 19.23 8.67 -8.21
N LEU A 48 18.60 8.37 -9.36
CA LEU A 48 18.64 9.24 -10.52
C LEU A 48 18.07 10.63 -10.21
N ARG A 49 16.91 10.66 -9.53
CA ARG A 49 16.27 11.93 -9.16
C ARG A 49 17.11 12.74 -8.17
N GLU A 50 17.75 12.11 -7.19
CA GLU A 50 18.68 12.77 -6.25
C GLU A 50 19.89 13.38 -6.96
N ARG A 51 20.31 12.81 -8.07
CA ARG A 51 21.35 13.32 -8.99
C ARG A 51 20.83 14.31 -10.02
N ASN A 52 19.57 14.71 -9.92
CA ASN A 52 18.86 15.59 -10.86
C ASN A 52 18.77 15.05 -12.30
N ILE A 53 18.83 13.72 -12.48
CA ILE A 53 18.70 13.06 -13.78
C ILE A 53 17.21 12.76 -14.02
N SER A 54 16.74 12.94 -15.25
CA SER A 54 15.38 12.62 -15.66
C SER A 54 15.13 11.11 -15.59
N THR A 55 14.00 10.72 -15.01
CA THR A 55 13.54 9.32 -14.93
C THR A 55 12.48 9.00 -15.99
N LYS A 56 12.23 9.90 -16.94
CA LYS A 56 11.23 9.71 -17.99
C LYS A 56 11.67 8.62 -18.96
N VAL A 57 10.90 7.53 -18.98
CA VAL A 57 11.06 6.39 -19.91
C VAL A 57 10.01 6.42 -21.02
N PHE A 58 8.90 7.13 -20.79
CA PHE A 58 7.86 7.39 -21.77
C PHE A 58 8.05 8.80 -22.34
N ASP A 59 8.02 8.93 -23.66
CA ASP A 59 8.04 10.23 -24.33
C ASP A 59 6.66 10.90 -24.30
N SER A 60 5.61 10.10 -24.21
CA SER A 60 4.20 10.50 -24.08
C SER A 60 3.39 9.34 -23.49
N GLY A 61 2.14 9.58 -23.19
CA GLY A 61 1.21 8.56 -22.71
C GLY A 61 0.38 9.04 -21.53
N LEU A 62 -0.56 8.22 -21.11
CA LEU A 62 -1.57 8.57 -20.13
C LEU A 62 -1.67 7.53 -19.02
N GLY A 63 -1.59 7.99 -17.79
CA GLY A 63 -2.04 7.25 -16.61
C GLY A 63 -3.45 7.68 -16.24
N ILE A 64 -4.36 6.72 -16.02
CA ILE A 64 -5.71 7.00 -15.55
C ILE A 64 -5.82 6.54 -14.09
N SER A 65 -6.33 7.40 -13.21
CA SER A 65 -6.65 7.04 -11.84
C SER A 65 -8.15 6.97 -11.62
N LEU A 66 -8.60 5.95 -10.88
CA LEU A 66 -9.97 5.80 -10.43
C LEU A 66 -9.99 5.66 -8.92
N PHE A 67 -10.69 6.57 -8.24
CA PHE A 67 -10.80 6.60 -6.79
C PHE A 67 -12.27 6.60 -6.37
N ARG A 68 -12.70 5.48 -5.77
CA ARG A 68 -14.03 5.34 -5.18
C ARG A 68 -14.12 5.80 -3.74
N ASP A 69 -12.96 6.06 -3.12
CA ASP A 69 -12.87 6.68 -1.80
C ASP A 69 -11.87 7.84 -1.77
N ASN A 70 -12.05 8.74 -0.80
CA ASN A 70 -11.22 9.93 -0.66
C ASN A 70 -9.76 9.58 -0.31
N SER A 71 -8.83 10.16 -1.05
CA SER A 71 -7.41 10.04 -0.76
C SER A 71 -6.62 11.22 -1.31
N THR A 72 -5.86 11.88 -0.44
CA THR A 72 -4.93 12.93 -0.86
C THR A 72 -3.61 12.32 -1.32
N ARG A 73 -2.94 11.55 -0.45
CA ARG A 73 -1.59 11.06 -0.72
C ARG A 73 -1.53 10.07 -1.87
N THR A 74 -2.44 9.10 -1.93
CA THR A 74 -2.41 8.09 -2.99
C THR A 74 -2.67 8.71 -4.36
N ARG A 75 -3.60 9.69 -4.46
CA ARG A 75 -3.81 10.46 -5.69
C ARG A 75 -2.53 11.14 -6.15
N PHE A 76 -1.91 11.95 -5.28
CA PHE A 76 -0.68 12.66 -5.64
C PHE A 76 0.51 11.72 -5.83
N SER A 77 0.57 10.58 -5.10
CA SER A 77 1.63 9.59 -5.29
C SER A 77 1.53 8.91 -6.66
N PHE A 78 0.33 8.55 -7.09
CA PHE A 78 0.10 7.98 -8.42
C PHE A 78 0.43 9.01 -9.53
N ALA A 79 -0.08 10.23 -9.39
CA ALA A 79 0.22 11.30 -10.35
C ALA A 79 1.72 11.60 -10.41
N SER A 80 2.41 11.63 -9.28
CA SER A 80 3.86 11.80 -9.22
C SER A 80 4.60 10.63 -9.85
N ALA A 81 4.17 9.39 -9.62
CA ALA A 81 4.77 8.20 -10.21
C ALA A 81 4.67 8.20 -11.74
N CYS A 82 3.48 8.48 -12.27
CA CYS A 82 3.26 8.62 -13.71
C CYS A 82 4.15 9.73 -14.31
N ASN A 83 4.17 10.90 -13.68
CA ASN A 83 4.99 12.03 -14.14
C ASN A 83 6.50 11.74 -14.05
N LEU A 84 6.96 11.03 -13.02
CA LEU A 84 8.34 10.57 -12.93
C LEU A 84 8.74 9.72 -14.13
N LEU A 85 7.83 8.89 -14.62
CA LEU A 85 8.05 8.02 -15.77
C LEU A 85 7.81 8.71 -17.13
N GLY A 86 7.19 9.89 -17.16
CA GLY A 86 6.91 10.65 -18.39
C GLY A 86 5.47 10.59 -18.88
N LEU A 87 4.57 9.98 -18.10
CA LEU A 87 3.13 9.91 -18.39
C LEU A 87 2.41 11.15 -17.84
N GLU A 88 1.39 11.60 -18.53
CA GLU A 88 0.38 12.52 -18.01
C GLU A 88 -0.64 11.76 -17.17
N VAL A 89 -1.47 12.47 -16.40
CA VAL A 89 -2.48 11.83 -15.53
C VAL A 89 -3.84 12.45 -15.72
N GLN A 90 -4.84 11.58 -15.92
CA GLN A 90 -6.24 11.93 -15.88
C GLN A 90 -6.96 11.16 -14.77
N ASP A 91 -7.66 11.87 -13.92
CA ASP A 91 -8.50 11.25 -12.89
C ASP A 91 -9.91 10.97 -13.45
N LEU A 92 -10.37 9.71 -13.34
CA LEU A 92 -11.70 9.31 -13.76
C LEU A 92 -12.69 9.50 -12.61
N ASP A 93 -13.57 10.47 -12.78
CA ASP A 93 -14.69 10.70 -11.88
C ASP A 93 -15.93 9.94 -12.41
N GLU A 94 -16.27 8.81 -11.78
CA GLU A 94 -17.40 7.98 -12.20
C GLU A 94 -18.71 8.78 -12.22
N GLY A 95 -18.89 9.73 -11.29
CA GLY A 95 -20.09 10.59 -11.23
C GLY A 95 -20.23 11.57 -12.40
N LYS A 96 -19.12 11.81 -13.13
CA LYS A 96 -19.09 12.67 -14.33
C LYS A 96 -18.86 11.88 -15.62
N SER A 97 -18.89 10.57 -15.55
CA SER A 97 -18.70 9.67 -16.69
C SER A 97 -20.01 8.98 -17.08
N GLN A 98 -20.00 8.26 -18.20
CA GLN A 98 -21.15 7.46 -18.65
C GLN A 98 -21.46 6.27 -17.73
N ILE A 99 -20.53 5.91 -16.83
CA ILE A 99 -20.76 4.92 -15.77
C ILE A 99 -22.00 5.32 -14.94
N ALA A 100 -22.17 6.60 -14.63
CA ALA A 100 -23.37 7.11 -13.93
C ALA A 100 -24.68 6.90 -14.72
N HIS A 101 -24.60 6.63 -16.01
CA HIS A 101 -25.74 6.37 -16.91
C HIS A 101 -25.85 4.91 -17.36
N GLY A 102 -25.12 3.98 -16.70
CA GLY A 102 -25.25 2.55 -16.91
C GLY A 102 -24.24 1.93 -17.88
N GLU A 103 -23.16 2.64 -18.23
CA GLU A 103 -22.03 2.05 -18.94
C GLU A 103 -21.45 0.89 -18.12
N THR A 104 -21.24 -0.26 -18.76
CA THR A 104 -20.72 -1.45 -18.07
C THR A 104 -19.24 -1.34 -17.79
N VAL A 105 -18.75 -2.09 -16.80
CA VAL A 105 -17.30 -2.18 -16.49
C VAL A 105 -16.50 -2.55 -17.74
N ARG A 106 -17.00 -3.52 -18.54
CA ARG A 106 -16.35 -3.96 -19.77
C ARG A 106 -16.26 -2.85 -20.81
N GLU A 107 -17.34 -2.07 -20.99
CA GLU A 107 -17.33 -0.94 -21.92
C GLU A 107 -16.37 0.15 -21.46
N THR A 108 -16.47 0.60 -20.22
CA THR A 108 -15.57 1.62 -19.68
C THR A 108 -14.11 1.18 -19.76
N ALA A 109 -13.80 -0.05 -19.35
CA ALA A 109 -12.45 -0.58 -19.38
C ALA A 109 -11.88 -0.55 -20.80
N ASN A 110 -12.62 -0.98 -21.82
CA ASN A 110 -12.16 -0.90 -23.21
C ASN A 110 -12.06 0.53 -23.71
N MET A 111 -13.03 1.40 -23.39
CA MET A 111 -13.03 2.78 -23.88
C MET A 111 -11.88 3.62 -23.33
N ILE A 112 -11.41 3.40 -22.12
CA ILE A 112 -10.27 4.12 -21.54
C ILE A 112 -8.93 3.43 -21.86
N SER A 113 -8.92 2.13 -22.09
CA SER A 113 -7.68 1.34 -22.19
C SER A 113 -6.86 1.62 -23.43
N PHE A 114 -7.48 1.88 -24.59
CA PHE A 114 -6.72 2.25 -25.79
C PHE A 114 -6.09 3.65 -25.71
N MET A 115 -6.45 4.44 -24.69
CA MET A 115 -5.89 5.76 -24.42
C MET A 115 -4.84 5.75 -23.32
N ALA A 116 -4.72 4.66 -22.56
CA ALA A 116 -3.94 4.60 -21.33
C ALA A 116 -2.80 3.59 -21.39
N ASP A 117 -1.68 3.93 -20.77
CA ASP A 117 -0.55 3.03 -20.50
C ASP A 117 -0.69 2.33 -19.14
N VAL A 118 -1.33 3.00 -18.19
CA VAL A 118 -1.55 2.49 -16.84
C VAL A 118 -2.89 2.95 -16.28
N ILE A 119 -3.54 2.09 -15.52
CA ILE A 119 -4.77 2.37 -14.79
C ILE A 119 -4.52 2.08 -13.31
N GLY A 120 -4.59 3.11 -12.47
CA GLY A 120 -4.49 2.98 -11.03
C GLY A 120 -5.88 3.00 -10.39
N ILE A 121 -6.23 1.97 -9.62
CA ILE A 121 -7.57 1.84 -9.02
C ILE A 121 -7.45 1.83 -7.50
N ARG A 122 -8.30 2.63 -6.83
CA ARG A 122 -8.58 2.53 -5.40
C ARG A 122 -10.07 2.28 -5.18
N ASP A 123 -10.38 1.14 -4.54
CA ASP A 123 -11.72 0.75 -4.14
C ASP A 123 -11.64 -0.10 -2.85
N ASP A 124 -11.71 0.54 -1.69
CA ASP A 124 -11.42 -0.07 -0.39
C ASP A 124 -12.59 -0.02 0.61
N MET A 125 -13.75 0.46 0.18
CA MET A 125 -14.91 0.71 1.04
C MET A 125 -15.66 -0.55 1.48
N TYR A 126 -15.76 -1.55 0.60
CA TYR A 126 -16.66 -2.70 0.78
C TYR A 126 -15.91 -4.01 0.57
N ILE A 127 -15.81 -4.82 1.64
CA ILE A 127 -15.11 -6.11 1.60
C ILE A 127 -15.72 -7.03 0.54
N GLY A 128 -14.86 -7.69 -0.25
CA GLY A 128 -15.27 -8.56 -1.37
C GLY A 128 -15.63 -7.81 -2.65
N LYS A 129 -15.51 -6.47 -2.72
CA LYS A 129 -15.90 -5.67 -3.89
C LYS A 129 -14.70 -5.08 -4.64
N GLY A 130 -13.80 -4.40 -3.96
CA GLY A 130 -12.74 -3.64 -4.60
C GLY A 130 -11.76 -4.50 -5.39
N ASN A 131 -11.20 -5.54 -4.78
CA ASN A 131 -10.32 -6.47 -5.48
C ASN A 131 -11.04 -7.18 -6.63
N ALA A 132 -12.29 -7.61 -6.43
CA ALA A 132 -13.10 -8.23 -7.46
C ALA A 132 -13.34 -7.28 -8.66
N TYR A 133 -13.59 -6.00 -8.39
CA TYR A 133 -13.73 -4.98 -9.45
C TYR A 133 -12.45 -4.82 -10.26
N MET A 134 -11.29 -4.78 -9.60
CA MET A 134 -9.99 -4.69 -10.29
C MET A 134 -9.76 -5.88 -11.23
N HIS A 135 -10.11 -7.09 -10.81
CA HIS A 135 -10.06 -8.26 -11.67
C HIS A 135 -11.02 -8.17 -12.86
N GLN A 136 -12.25 -7.67 -12.66
CA GLN A 136 -13.20 -7.46 -13.78
C GLN A 136 -12.64 -6.47 -14.82
N VAL A 137 -12.00 -5.38 -14.37
CA VAL A 137 -11.35 -4.42 -15.28
C VAL A 137 -10.17 -5.08 -16.00
N SER A 138 -9.33 -5.85 -15.28
CA SER A 138 -8.19 -6.58 -15.86
C SER A 138 -8.62 -7.56 -16.93
N ASP A 139 -9.66 -8.36 -16.64
CA ASP A 139 -10.21 -9.35 -17.58
C ASP A 139 -10.75 -8.67 -18.84
N ALA A 140 -11.49 -7.56 -18.68
CA ALA A 140 -12.02 -6.80 -19.81
C ALA A 140 -10.90 -6.19 -20.68
N VAL A 141 -9.85 -5.66 -20.04
CA VAL A 141 -8.68 -5.12 -20.74
C VAL A 141 -7.91 -6.22 -21.48
N LYS A 142 -7.75 -7.39 -20.84
CA LYS A 142 -7.10 -8.55 -21.44
C LYS A 142 -7.87 -9.04 -22.66
N GLU A 143 -9.18 -9.24 -22.53
CA GLU A 143 -10.05 -9.61 -23.64
C GLU A 143 -9.96 -8.62 -24.79
N GLY A 144 -10.07 -7.31 -24.51
CA GLY A 144 -9.96 -6.27 -25.53
C GLY A 144 -8.61 -6.27 -26.26
N HIS A 145 -7.53 -6.61 -25.59
CA HIS A 145 -6.21 -6.77 -26.19
C HIS A 145 -6.11 -8.03 -27.05
N GLU A 146 -6.59 -9.17 -26.56
CA GLU A 146 -6.60 -10.45 -27.29
C GLU A 146 -7.48 -10.37 -28.55
N ASP A 147 -8.60 -9.66 -28.50
CA ASP A 147 -9.52 -9.43 -29.61
C ASP A 147 -9.01 -8.34 -30.62
N GLY A 148 -7.87 -7.74 -30.35
CA GLY A 148 -7.27 -6.71 -31.22
C GLY A 148 -7.96 -5.36 -31.17
N VAL A 149 -8.77 -5.08 -30.16
CA VAL A 149 -9.34 -3.75 -29.88
C VAL A 149 -8.28 -2.81 -29.35
N LEU A 150 -7.37 -3.33 -28.52
CA LEU A 150 -6.26 -2.60 -27.93
C LEU A 150 -4.95 -2.99 -28.61
N GLU A 151 -4.23 -2.01 -29.12
CA GLU A 151 -2.88 -2.21 -29.69
C GLU A 151 -1.86 -2.55 -28.62
N GLN A 152 -2.05 -2.00 -27.42
CA GLN A 152 -1.25 -2.24 -26.21
C GLN A 152 -2.17 -2.45 -25.01
N ARG A 153 -1.78 -3.37 -24.14
CA ARG A 153 -2.49 -3.57 -22.89
C ARG A 153 -2.00 -2.60 -21.83
N PRO A 154 -2.86 -1.74 -21.25
CA PRO A 154 -2.47 -0.96 -20.08
C PRO A 154 -2.23 -1.88 -18.87
N THR A 155 -1.35 -1.46 -17.99
CA THR A 155 -1.11 -2.13 -16.70
C THR A 155 -2.07 -1.62 -15.66
N LEU A 156 -2.65 -2.53 -14.87
CA LEU A 156 -3.42 -2.14 -13.69
C LEU A 156 -2.55 -2.18 -12.44
N VAL A 157 -2.71 -1.14 -11.61
CA VAL A 157 -2.05 -1.03 -10.30
C VAL A 157 -3.10 -0.85 -9.23
N ASN A 158 -3.12 -1.75 -8.26
CA ASN A 158 -3.92 -1.63 -7.05
C ASN A 158 -3.36 -0.51 -6.17
N LEU A 159 -4.02 0.64 -6.16
CA LEU A 159 -3.65 1.78 -5.32
C LEU A 159 -4.10 1.58 -3.87
N GLN A 160 -5.17 0.88 -3.65
CA GLN A 160 -5.69 0.28 -2.42
C GLN A 160 -6.99 -0.45 -2.75
N CYS A 161 -7.11 -1.72 -2.38
CA CYS A 161 -8.39 -2.41 -2.42
C CYS A 161 -8.90 -2.72 -0.99
N ASP A 162 -10.00 -3.42 -0.92
CA ASP A 162 -10.64 -3.82 0.33
C ASP A 162 -9.80 -4.81 1.17
N ILE A 163 -8.89 -5.56 0.53
CA ILE A 163 -8.11 -6.61 1.21
C ILE A 163 -6.62 -6.31 1.34
N ASP A 164 -6.01 -5.52 0.44
CA ASP A 164 -4.60 -5.17 0.48
C ASP A 164 -4.37 -3.69 0.10
N HIS A 165 -3.32 -3.10 0.63
CA HIS A 165 -2.83 -1.78 0.23
C HIS A 165 -1.36 -1.84 -0.25
N PRO A 166 -1.08 -2.50 -1.39
CA PRO A 166 0.27 -2.83 -1.81
C PRO A 166 1.18 -1.61 -1.93
N THR A 167 0.67 -0.50 -2.47
CA THR A 167 1.45 0.73 -2.63
C THR A 167 1.87 1.38 -1.31
N GLN A 168 1.09 1.17 -0.23
CA GLN A 168 1.45 1.64 1.10
C GLN A 168 2.46 0.69 1.75
N ILE A 169 2.11 -0.59 1.88
CA ILE A 169 2.94 -1.54 2.64
C ILE A 169 4.30 -1.76 1.98
N MET A 170 4.37 -1.73 0.66
CA MET A 170 5.66 -1.75 -0.06
C MET A 170 6.50 -0.49 0.23
N ALA A 171 5.87 0.67 0.37
CA ALA A 171 6.56 1.91 0.73
C ALA A 171 7.04 1.88 2.19
N ASP A 172 6.20 1.41 3.11
CA ASP A 172 6.55 1.24 4.52
C ASP A 172 7.72 0.25 4.68
N THR A 173 7.68 -0.86 3.93
CA THR A 173 8.78 -1.84 3.92
C THR A 173 10.06 -1.26 3.33
N ALA A 174 10.00 -0.45 2.27
CA ALA A 174 11.16 0.25 1.73
C ALA A 174 11.81 1.17 2.79
N HIS A 175 10.99 1.85 3.60
CA HIS A 175 11.47 2.65 4.72
C HIS A 175 12.13 1.78 5.79
N ILE A 176 11.50 0.69 6.20
CA ILE A 176 12.07 -0.27 7.17
C ILE A 176 13.42 -0.81 6.67
N ILE A 177 13.49 -1.27 5.42
CA ILE A 177 14.75 -1.76 4.80
C ILE A 177 15.84 -0.69 4.91
N LYS A 178 15.51 0.57 4.66
CA LYS A 178 16.45 1.67 4.75
C LYS A 178 16.93 1.95 6.18
N GLU A 179 16.01 1.96 7.14
CA GLU A 179 16.32 2.23 8.55
C GLU A 179 17.16 1.11 9.19
N PHE A 180 16.93 -0.15 8.78
CA PHE A 180 17.72 -1.31 9.26
C PHE A 180 18.91 -1.67 8.36
N GLY A 181 19.14 -0.97 7.25
CA GLY A 181 20.33 -1.08 6.43
C GLY A 181 20.35 -2.22 5.41
N GLY A 182 19.23 -2.92 5.20
CA GLY A 182 19.08 -4.00 4.21
C GLY A 182 17.96 -4.96 4.55
N VAL A 183 17.41 -5.65 3.55
CA VAL A 183 16.35 -6.64 3.73
C VAL A 183 16.82 -7.83 4.60
N GLU A 184 18.08 -8.19 4.46
CA GLU A 184 18.74 -9.26 5.24
C GLU A 184 18.77 -8.99 6.74
N ASN A 185 18.71 -7.74 7.15
CA ASN A 185 18.74 -7.31 8.55
C ASN A 185 17.35 -7.32 9.21
N LEU A 186 16.30 -7.64 8.45
CA LEU A 186 14.94 -7.71 8.98
C LEU A 186 14.66 -9.03 9.68
N LYS A 187 15.41 -10.10 9.35
CA LYS A 187 15.23 -11.41 9.97
C LYS A 187 15.39 -11.33 11.50
N GLY A 188 14.38 -11.83 12.21
CA GLY A 188 14.33 -11.82 13.68
C GLY A 188 13.99 -10.47 14.30
N LYS A 189 13.71 -9.42 13.51
CA LYS A 189 13.13 -8.18 14.03
C LYS A 189 11.67 -8.40 14.40
N LYS A 190 11.26 -7.84 15.53
CA LYS A 190 9.88 -7.90 15.98
C LYS A 190 9.12 -6.66 15.53
N ILE A 191 7.99 -6.87 14.85
CA ILE A 191 7.04 -5.81 14.52
C ILE A 191 5.69 -6.07 15.18
N ALA A 192 5.17 -5.06 15.86
CA ALA A 192 3.82 -5.04 16.42
C ALA A 192 2.88 -4.25 15.51
N MET A 193 2.06 -4.97 14.72
CA MET A 193 0.91 -4.39 14.02
C MET A 193 -0.26 -4.40 14.99
N THR A 194 -0.68 -3.23 15.47
CA THR A 194 -1.72 -3.18 16.50
C THR A 194 -2.90 -2.34 16.07
N TRP A 195 -4.10 -2.76 16.47
CA TRP A 195 -5.22 -1.86 16.47
C TRP A 195 -4.92 -0.66 17.38
N ALA A 196 -5.47 0.49 17.04
CA ALA A 196 -5.43 1.68 17.89
C ALA A 196 -6.76 2.43 17.81
N TYR A 197 -7.14 3.08 18.89
CA TYR A 197 -8.40 3.80 19.00
C TYR A 197 -8.48 4.97 18.02
N SER A 198 -9.61 5.10 17.36
CA SER A 198 -9.93 6.23 16.51
C SER A 198 -11.37 6.69 16.77
N PRO A 199 -11.63 8.00 16.86
CA PRO A 199 -12.96 8.54 16.95
C PRO A 199 -13.73 8.47 15.63
N SER A 200 -13.11 8.03 14.56
CA SER A 200 -13.73 7.85 13.24
C SER A 200 -13.96 6.38 12.93
N TYR A 201 -15.07 6.10 12.24
CA TYR A 201 -15.45 4.77 11.80
C TYR A 201 -15.15 4.55 10.31
N GLY A 202 -15.03 3.30 9.91
CA GLY A 202 -14.96 2.90 8.50
C GLY A 202 -13.56 2.82 7.93
N LYS A 203 -12.51 2.82 8.77
CA LYS A 203 -11.14 2.61 8.29
C LYS A 203 -10.99 1.19 7.74
N PRO A 204 -10.42 1.03 6.51
CA PRO A 204 -10.36 -0.27 5.85
C PRO A 204 -9.38 -1.25 6.49
N LEU A 205 -9.60 -2.54 6.26
CA LEU A 205 -8.75 -3.66 6.71
C LEU A 205 -7.47 -3.81 5.91
N SER A 206 -7.39 -3.23 4.73
CA SER A 206 -6.29 -3.46 3.77
C SER A 206 -4.90 -3.10 4.30
N VAL A 207 -4.78 -2.14 5.22
CA VAL A 207 -3.47 -1.79 5.80
C VAL A 207 -2.97 -2.86 6.77
N PRO A 208 -3.70 -3.26 7.84
CA PRO A 208 -3.22 -4.32 8.71
C PRO A 208 -3.06 -5.67 7.98
N GLN A 209 -3.94 -5.98 7.03
CA GLN A 209 -3.86 -7.19 6.23
C GLN A 209 -2.62 -7.21 5.32
N GLY A 210 -2.38 -6.14 4.57
CA GLY A 210 -1.17 -6.00 3.77
C GLY A 210 0.10 -6.05 4.63
N ALA A 211 0.07 -5.44 5.83
CA ALA A 211 1.19 -5.43 6.76
C ALA A 211 1.56 -6.85 7.21
N ILE A 212 0.61 -7.62 7.74
CA ILE A 212 0.90 -9.00 8.16
C ILE A 212 1.24 -9.91 6.98
N GLY A 213 0.64 -9.67 5.81
CA GLY A 213 0.91 -10.42 4.58
C GLY A 213 2.31 -10.15 4.01
N LEU A 214 2.91 -8.98 4.23
CA LEU A 214 4.21 -8.66 3.66
C LEU A 214 5.35 -8.81 4.67
N PHE A 215 5.19 -8.34 5.91
CA PHE A 215 6.28 -8.39 6.90
C PHE A 215 6.68 -9.82 7.28
N THR A 216 5.75 -10.77 7.26
CA THR A 216 6.03 -12.19 7.50
C THR A 216 6.97 -12.82 6.46
N ARG A 217 7.12 -12.21 5.28
CA ARG A 217 8.00 -12.73 4.21
C ARG A 217 9.48 -12.42 4.42
N SER A 218 9.79 -11.51 5.33
CA SER A 218 11.19 -11.07 5.59
C SER A 218 11.82 -11.76 6.80
N GLY A 219 11.25 -12.86 7.27
CA GLY A 219 11.76 -13.59 8.46
C GLY A 219 11.58 -12.82 9.77
N MET A 220 10.66 -11.86 9.81
CA MET A 220 10.35 -11.08 11.00
C MET A 220 9.47 -11.85 11.99
N GLU A 221 9.51 -11.46 13.27
CA GLU A 221 8.48 -11.82 14.24
C GLU A 221 7.33 -10.80 14.11
N VAL A 222 6.21 -11.21 13.56
CA VAL A 222 5.03 -10.36 13.35
C VAL A 222 3.97 -10.65 14.38
N VAL A 223 3.60 -9.66 15.19
CA VAL A 223 2.55 -9.75 16.19
C VAL A 223 1.38 -8.87 15.76
N LEU A 224 0.24 -9.49 15.48
CA LEU A 224 -1.03 -8.78 15.26
C LEU A 224 -1.76 -8.65 16.59
N ALA A 225 -2.02 -7.43 17.05
CA ALA A 225 -2.73 -7.17 18.29
C ALA A 225 -3.97 -6.32 18.07
N HIS A 226 -5.09 -6.74 18.65
CA HIS A 226 -6.34 -6.01 18.57
C HIS A 226 -7.27 -6.41 19.75
N PRO A 227 -8.24 -5.55 20.12
CA PRO A 227 -9.29 -5.95 21.05
C PRO A 227 -10.05 -7.17 20.52
N GLU A 228 -10.66 -7.93 21.42
CA GLU A 228 -11.55 -9.02 21.03
C GLU A 228 -12.68 -8.47 20.14
N GLY A 229 -12.99 -9.18 19.05
CA GLY A 229 -13.99 -8.76 18.05
C GLY A 229 -13.46 -7.88 16.93
N TYR A 230 -12.17 -7.51 16.92
CA TYR A 230 -11.55 -6.68 15.87
C TYR A 230 -10.65 -7.49 14.92
N GLU A 231 -11.01 -8.74 14.68
CA GLU A 231 -10.29 -9.63 13.79
C GLU A 231 -10.22 -9.06 12.37
N VAL A 232 -9.13 -9.40 11.68
CA VAL A 232 -8.96 -9.23 10.23
C VAL A 232 -9.52 -10.45 9.49
N MET A 233 -9.42 -10.50 8.18
CA MET A 233 -9.87 -11.67 7.40
C MET A 233 -9.07 -12.91 7.79
N PRO A 234 -9.74 -14.05 8.12
CA PRO A 234 -9.06 -15.29 8.50
C PRO A 234 -8.10 -15.80 7.42
N GLU A 235 -8.46 -15.64 6.15
CA GLU A 235 -7.64 -16.06 5.01
C GLU A 235 -6.30 -15.35 4.98
N VAL A 236 -6.25 -14.07 5.35
CA VAL A 236 -5.01 -13.30 5.39
C VAL A 236 -4.13 -13.70 6.58
N GLU A 237 -4.73 -14.05 7.73
CA GLU A 237 -3.96 -14.63 8.84
C GLU A 237 -3.31 -15.97 8.45
N GLU A 238 -4.02 -16.81 7.68
CA GLU A 238 -3.46 -18.08 7.19
C GLU A 238 -2.33 -17.85 6.17
N ILE A 239 -2.44 -16.85 5.31
CA ILE A 239 -1.36 -16.43 4.42
C ILE A 239 -0.15 -15.99 5.26
N ALA A 240 -0.35 -15.13 6.26
CA ALA A 240 0.72 -14.64 7.13
C ALA A 240 1.43 -15.79 7.88
N LYS A 241 0.70 -16.78 8.40
CA LYS A 241 1.28 -17.97 9.05
C LYS A 241 2.18 -18.75 8.10
N LYS A 242 1.66 -19.09 6.91
CA LYS A 242 2.41 -19.86 5.89
C LYS A 242 3.67 -19.12 5.45
N GLN A 243 3.59 -17.83 5.26
CA GLN A 243 4.73 -17.01 4.84
C GLN A 243 5.78 -16.88 5.98
N ALA A 244 5.35 -16.73 7.22
CA ALA A 244 6.23 -16.71 8.38
C ALA A 244 7.01 -18.02 8.50
N GLU A 245 6.34 -19.17 8.38
CA GLU A 245 6.97 -20.48 8.37
C GLU A 245 8.00 -20.62 7.24
N ALA A 246 7.63 -20.22 6.02
CA ALA A 246 8.49 -20.31 4.85
C ALA A 246 9.75 -19.42 4.96
N SER A 247 9.63 -18.23 5.54
CA SER A 247 10.74 -17.27 5.69
C SER A 247 11.61 -17.53 6.92
N GLY A 248 11.18 -18.43 7.82
CA GLY A 248 11.83 -18.68 9.11
C GLY A 248 11.61 -17.56 10.13
N GLY A 249 10.54 -16.79 9.97
CA GLY A 249 10.00 -15.85 10.95
C GLY A 249 8.90 -16.46 11.79
N SER A 250 8.04 -15.62 12.36
CA SER A 250 6.86 -16.06 13.11
C SER A 250 5.69 -15.11 12.96
N PHE A 251 4.48 -15.63 13.09
CA PHE A 251 3.25 -14.86 13.15
C PHE A 251 2.41 -15.31 14.34
N ARG A 252 1.95 -14.37 15.15
CA ARG A 252 1.00 -14.65 16.23
C ARG A 252 0.01 -13.51 16.40
N ARG A 253 -1.14 -13.83 16.99
CA ARG A 253 -2.17 -12.87 17.39
C ARG A 253 -2.25 -12.78 18.92
N THR A 254 -2.57 -11.59 19.43
CA THR A 254 -2.83 -11.33 20.85
C THR A 254 -3.94 -10.29 21.03
N ASN A 255 -4.65 -10.35 22.16
CA ASN A 255 -5.60 -9.31 22.57
C ASN A 255 -4.99 -8.37 23.63
N ASP A 256 -3.68 -8.31 23.73
CA ASP A 256 -2.94 -7.45 24.65
C ASP A 256 -1.92 -6.60 23.87
N MET A 257 -2.18 -5.30 23.81
CA MET A 257 -1.30 -4.35 23.13
C MET A 257 0.08 -4.25 23.79
N LYS A 258 0.15 -4.38 25.14
CA LYS A 258 1.41 -4.35 25.89
C LYS A 258 2.29 -5.54 25.56
N ASP A 259 1.69 -6.75 25.43
CA ASP A 259 2.41 -7.95 24.97
C ASP A 259 2.97 -7.78 23.56
N ALA A 260 2.22 -7.16 22.66
CA ALA A 260 2.72 -6.88 21.30
C ALA A 260 3.88 -5.88 21.30
N PHE A 261 3.79 -4.79 22.06
CA PHE A 261 4.82 -3.74 22.14
C PHE A 261 6.09 -4.20 22.85
N LYS A 262 5.99 -5.12 23.79
CA LYS A 262 7.16 -5.59 24.57
C LYS A 262 8.29 -6.07 23.67
N ASP A 263 9.46 -5.43 23.81
CA ASP A 263 10.69 -5.70 23.07
C ASP A 263 10.54 -5.58 21.53
N ALA A 264 9.51 -4.89 21.02
CA ALA A 264 9.33 -4.66 19.60
C ALA A 264 10.43 -3.73 19.03
N ASP A 265 10.99 -4.08 17.86
CA ASP A 265 11.89 -3.23 17.08
C ASP A 265 11.10 -2.19 16.27
N ILE A 266 9.84 -2.52 15.92
CA ILE A 266 8.96 -1.67 15.10
C ILE A 266 7.55 -1.75 15.67
N VAL A 267 6.83 -0.62 15.70
CA VAL A 267 5.41 -0.55 16.06
C VAL A 267 4.61 0.15 14.98
N TYR A 268 3.45 -0.39 14.65
CA TYR A 268 2.52 0.13 13.65
C TYR A 268 1.10 0.16 14.23
N PRO A 269 0.78 1.13 15.10
CA PRO A 269 -0.56 1.29 15.65
C PRO A 269 -1.47 1.95 14.60
N LYS A 270 -2.62 1.33 14.31
CA LYS A 270 -3.54 1.78 13.27
C LYS A 270 -4.96 1.30 13.58
N SER A 271 -5.93 2.18 13.45
CA SER A 271 -7.34 1.80 13.57
C SER A 271 -7.85 1.09 12.31
N TRP A 272 -8.71 0.11 12.49
CA TRP A 272 -9.49 -0.54 11.43
C TRP A 272 -10.84 -0.99 11.94
N ALA A 273 -11.81 -1.18 11.06
CA ALA A 273 -13.11 -1.76 11.38
C ALA A 273 -13.01 -3.29 11.47
N PRO A 274 -13.74 -3.95 12.39
CA PRO A 274 -13.78 -5.41 12.47
C PRO A 274 -14.23 -6.06 11.15
N PHE A 275 -13.64 -7.20 10.78
CA PHE A 275 -14.00 -7.93 9.57
C PHE A 275 -15.51 -8.23 9.48
N GLY A 276 -16.11 -8.78 10.55
CA GLY A 276 -17.54 -9.07 10.56
C GLY A 276 -18.44 -7.82 10.45
N ALA A 277 -17.93 -6.65 10.85
CA ALA A 277 -18.64 -5.38 10.62
C ALA A 277 -18.56 -4.92 9.17
N MET A 278 -17.40 -5.14 8.52
CA MET A 278 -17.22 -4.85 7.10
C MET A 278 -18.08 -5.75 6.23
N GLU A 279 -18.26 -7.02 6.57
CA GLU A 279 -19.20 -7.92 5.88
C GLU A 279 -20.63 -7.43 5.98
N LYS A 280 -21.09 -7.02 7.19
CA LYS A 280 -22.41 -6.43 7.39
C LYS A 280 -22.60 -5.16 6.58
N ARG A 281 -21.58 -4.29 6.55
CA ARG A 281 -21.59 -3.06 5.75
C ARG A 281 -21.76 -3.35 4.27
N THR A 282 -21.00 -4.32 3.74
CA THR A 282 -21.09 -4.75 2.32
C THR A 282 -22.49 -5.29 1.99
N LYS A 283 -23.07 -6.08 2.90
CA LYS A 283 -24.43 -6.60 2.72
C LYS A 283 -25.45 -5.47 2.64
N LEU A 284 -25.45 -4.54 3.61
CA LEU A 284 -26.35 -3.38 3.64
C LEU A 284 -26.19 -2.51 2.37
N TYR A 285 -24.96 -2.33 1.92
CA TYR A 285 -24.69 -1.62 0.67
C TYR A 285 -25.32 -2.32 -0.54
N GLY A 286 -25.20 -3.64 -0.63
CA GLY A 286 -25.82 -4.44 -1.70
C GLY A 286 -27.34 -4.40 -1.68
N GLU A 287 -27.95 -4.16 -0.52
CA GLU A 287 -29.39 -3.98 -0.31
C GLU A 287 -29.84 -2.51 -0.51
N ASN A 288 -28.91 -1.59 -0.80
CA ASN A 288 -29.12 -0.13 -0.85
C ASN A 288 -29.65 0.46 0.48
N ASP A 289 -29.38 -0.20 1.61
CA ASP A 289 -29.79 0.23 2.94
C ASP A 289 -28.80 1.23 3.55
N HIS A 290 -28.83 2.46 3.08
CA HIS A 290 -27.96 3.54 3.58
C HIS A 290 -28.27 3.93 5.03
N GLU A 291 -29.49 3.79 5.50
CA GLU A 291 -29.84 4.05 6.91
C GLU A 291 -29.30 2.95 7.82
N GLY A 292 -29.37 1.69 7.38
CA GLY A 292 -28.73 0.57 8.06
C GLY A 292 -27.20 0.74 8.17
N ILE A 293 -26.54 1.25 7.14
CA ILE A 293 -25.10 1.56 7.18
C ILE A 293 -24.82 2.62 8.26
N LYS A 294 -25.57 3.73 8.30
CA LYS A 294 -25.41 4.79 9.32
C LYS A 294 -25.67 4.26 10.74
N ALA A 295 -26.68 3.41 10.90
CA ALA A 295 -26.98 2.79 12.19
C ALA A 295 -25.85 1.86 12.64
N LEU A 296 -25.29 1.06 11.73
CA LEU A 296 -24.13 0.21 12.00
C LEU A 296 -22.90 1.06 12.42
N GLU A 297 -22.61 2.12 11.68
CA GLU A 297 -21.50 3.03 12.00
C GLU A 297 -21.61 3.61 13.40
N LYS A 298 -22.81 4.03 13.82
CA LYS A 298 -23.04 4.54 15.16
C LYS A 298 -22.72 3.50 16.24
N VAL A 299 -23.20 2.27 16.08
CA VAL A 299 -22.93 1.17 17.01
C VAL A 299 -21.43 0.90 17.12
N LEU A 300 -20.74 0.90 15.98
CA LEU A 300 -19.30 0.60 15.95
C LEU A 300 -18.45 1.73 16.52
N LEU A 301 -18.88 2.98 16.40
CA LEU A 301 -18.24 4.10 17.11
C LEU A 301 -18.38 3.98 18.63
N GLU A 302 -19.56 3.54 19.11
CA GLU A 302 -19.78 3.27 20.53
C GLU A 302 -18.89 2.12 21.03
N GLU A 303 -18.72 1.05 20.21
CA GLU A 303 -17.80 -0.06 20.54
C GLU A 303 -16.34 0.40 20.56
N ASN A 304 -15.88 1.16 19.55
CA ASN A 304 -14.54 1.76 19.54
C ASN A 304 -14.26 2.54 20.82
N GLY A 305 -15.25 3.30 21.29
CA GLY A 305 -15.14 4.12 22.50
C GLY A 305 -14.86 3.33 23.80
N LYS A 306 -15.05 2.01 23.80
CA LYS A 306 -14.71 1.14 24.93
C LYS A 306 -13.22 0.76 24.99
N HIS A 307 -12.47 1.05 23.94
CA HIS A 307 -11.07 0.64 23.77
C HIS A 307 -10.13 1.85 23.60
N LYS A 308 -10.42 2.96 24.27
CA LYS A 308 -9.60 4.18 24.25
C LYS A 308 -8.20 3.98 24.86
N ASP A 309 -8.02 2.96 25.66
CA ASP A 309 -6.74 2.51 26.20
C ASP A 309 -5.81 1.87 25.15
N TRP A 310 -6.33 1.52 23.96
CA TRP A 310 -5.54 1.08 22.82
C TRP A 310 -4.97 2.30 22.06
N ALA A 311 -3.96 2.91 22.62
CA ALA A 311 -3.28 4.08 22.05
C ALA A 311 -1.76 3.94 22.19
N CYS A 312 -1.02 4.44 21.21
CA CYS A 312 0.44 4.49 21.24
C CYS A 312 0.90 5.68 22.09
N THR A 313 1.04 5.44 23.40
CA THR A 313 1.48 6.44 24.38
C THR A 313 2.98 6.35 24.63
N GLU A 314 3.53 7.33 25.37
CA GLU A 314 4.92 7.27 25.86
C GLU A 314 5.16 6.05 26.76
N GLU A 315 4.18 5.66 27.60
CA GLU A 315 4.26 4.46 28.40
C GLU A 315 4.38 3.21 27.51
N MET A 316 3.53 3.11 26.49
CA MET A 316 3.58 2.00 25.55
C MET A 316 4.91 1.95 24.79
N MET A 317 5.42 3.08 24.33
CA MET A 317 6.72 3.16 23.65
C MET A 317 7.87 2.72 24.56
N SER A 318 7.78 2.97 25.87
CA SER A 318 8.80 2.55 26.84
C SER A 318 8.93 1.02 26.96
N LEU A 319 7.91 0.24 26.58
CA LEU A 319 7.92 -1.22 26.58
C LEU A 319 8.68 -1.82 25.39
N THR A 320 8.88 -1.03 24.36
CA THR A 320 9.58 -1.47 23.15
C THR A 320 11.08 -1.64 23.40
N LYS A 321 11.78 -2.20 22.44
CA LYS A 321 13.21 -2.45 22.55
C LYS A 321 13.97 -1.14 22.79
N ASP A 322 14.63 -1.05 23.93
CA ASP A 322 15.34 0.15 24.41
C ASP A 322 14.43 1.42 24.48
N GLY A 323 13.11 1.28 24.46
CA GLY A 323 12.15 2.37 24.38
C GLY A 323 12.22 3.17 23.06
N LYS A 324 12.77 2.57 21.98
CA LYS A 324 13.15 3.26 20.72
C LYS A 324 12.69 2.54 19.47
N ALA A 325 11.64 1.73 19.54
CA ALA A 325 11.09 1.10 18.34
C ALA A 325 10.79 2.15 17.25
N LEU A 326 11.02 1.77 16.00
CA LEU A 326 10.59 2.58 14.85
C LEU A 326 9.07 2.64 14.84
N TYR A 327 8.51 3.85 14.91
CA TYR A 327 7.07 4.07 14.81
C TYR A 327 6.69 4.30 13.35
N LEU A 328 5.73 3.52 12.85
CA LEU A 328 5.17 3.61 11.50
C LEU A 328 3.70 4.00 11.54
N HIS A 329 3.26 4.67 10.49
CA HIS A 329 1.83 4.95 10.28
C HIS A 329 1.54 5.34 8.84
N CYS A 330 0.52 4.72 8.24
CA CYS A 330 0.10 5.03 6.86
C CYS A 330 -0.47 6.46 6.68
N LEU A 331 -0.65 7.21 7.75
CA LEU A 331 -1.21 8.57 7.79
C LEU A 331 -2.59 8.68 7.05
N PRO A 332 -3.48 9.62 7.39
CA PRO A 332 -3.37 10.50 8.56
C PRO A 332 -3.51 9.70 9.86
N ALA A 333 -2.79 10.12 10.90
CA ALA A 333 -2.95 9.59 12.26
C ALA A 333 -3.97 10.43 13.03
N ASP A 334 -4.75 9.77 13.88
CA ASP A 334 -5.55 10.46 14.90
C ASP A 334 -4.66 10.76 16.11
N ILE A 335 -4.20 12.01 16.22
CA ILE A 335 -3.22 12.45 17.21
C ILE A 335 -3.96 13.09 18.38
N THR A 336 -3.82 12.48 19.55
CA THR A 336 -4.43 12.94 20.80
C THR A 336 -4.06 14.39 21.11
N GLY A 337 -5.07 15.22 21.36
CA GLY A 337 -4.93 16.64 21.66
C GLY A 337 -4.55 17.53 20.47
N VAL A 338 -4.46 16.98 19.25
CA VAL A 338 -4.11 17.73 18.03
C VAL A 338 -5.21 17.60 16.97
N SER A 339 -5.45 16.41 16.44
CA SER A 339 -6.50 16.16 15.43
C SER A 339 -7.81 15.67 16.05
N CYS A 340 -7.76 15.19 17.28
CA CYS A 340 -8.89 14.68 18.05
C CYS A 340 -8.59 14.79 19.55
N GLU A 341 -9.61 14.61 20.39
CA GLU A 341 -9.45 14.63 21.85
C GLU A 341 -8.64 13.43 22.34
N GLU A 342 -8.98 12.24 21.85
CA GLU A 342 -8.27 10.97 22.09
C GLU A 342 -8.14 10.24 20.75
N GLY A 343 -7.00 9.61 20.49
CA GLY A 343 -6.71 8.99 19.19
C GLY A 343 -5.66 7.87 19.23
N GLU A 344 -5.15 7.54 18.07
CA GLU A 344 -4.22 6.41 17.83
C GLU A 344 -2.87 6.57 18.54
N VAL A 345 -2.44 7.84 18.75
CA VAL A 345 -1.08 8.14 19.22
C VAL A 345 -1.02 9.44 20.00
N ASP A 346 -0.18 9.50 21.02
CA ASP A 346 0.15 10.74 21.75
C ASP A 346 0.90 11.72 20.84
N ALA A 347 0.61 13.04 21.03
CA ALA A 347 1.27 14.09 20.28
C ALA A 347 2.80 14.08 20.44
N THR A 348 3.32 13.76 21.63
CA THR A 348 4.76 13.69 21.90
C THR A 348 5.44 12.54 21.17
N VAL A 349 4.80 11.37 21.09
CA VAL A 349 5.28 10.22 20.31
C VAL A 349 5.26 10.57 18.83
N PHE A 350 4.14 11.09 18.32
CA PHE A 350 4.03 11.47 16.91
C PHE A 350 5.10 12.50 16.51
N ASP A 351 5.31 13.52 17.32
CA ASP A 351 6.29 14.58 17.04
C ASP A 351 7.73 14.05 16.99
N ARG A 352 8.07 13.10 17.86
CA ARG A 352 9.38 12.41 17.87
C ARG A 352 9.65 11.70 16.55
N TYR A 353 8.65 11.05 15.98
CA TYR A 353 8.76 10.25 14.76
C TYR A 353 8.29 10.96 13.48
N ARG A 354 7.90 12.23 13.57
CA ARG A 354 7.38 13.01 12.43
C ARG A 354 8.30 12.98 11.21
N ILE A 355 9.61 13.14 11.40
CA ILE A 355 10.56 13.12 10.29
C ILE A 355 10.72 11.73 9.69
N PRO A 356 10.93 10.64 10.44
CA PRO A 356 10.85 9.27 9.91
C PRO A 356 9.56 8.99 9.15
N LEU A 357 8.39 9.36 9.68
CA LEU A 357 7.08 9.17 9.03
C LEU A 357 6.97 9.89 7.69
N TYR A 358 7.48 11.11 7.57
CA TYR A 358 7.46 11.81 6.29
C TYR A 358 8.43 11.20 5.28
N LYS A 359 9.56 10.63 5.74
CA LYS A 359 10.44 9.82 4.90
C LYS A 359 9.75 8.55 4.43
N GLU A 360 9.08 7.80 5.32
CA GLU A 360 8.24 6.64 4.99
C GLU A 360 7.24 6.99 3.87
N ALA A 361 6.44 8.03 4.07
CA ALA A 361 5.46 8.48 3.08
C ALA A 361 6.09 8.86 1.72
N SER A 362 7.35 9.30 1.70
CA SER A 362 8.06 9.73 0.49
C SER A 362 8.45 8.58 -0.46
N TYR A 363 8.41 7.33 0.00
CA TYR A 363 8.70 6.16 -0.86
C TYR A 363 7.57 5.81 -1.82
N LYS A 364 6.33 6.16 -1.47
CA LYS A 364 5.14 5.72 -2.19
C LYS A 364 5.14 6.06 -3.69
N PRO A 365 5.49 7.27 -4.14
CA PRO A 365 5.58 7.58 -5.58
C PRO A 365 6.59 6.71 -6.32
N TYR A 366 7.73 6.41 -5.69
CA TYR A 366 8.77 5.58 -6.31
C TYR A 366 8.38 4.11 -6.39
N VAL A 367 7.70 3.60 -5.37
CA VAL A 367 7.15 2.24 -5.36
C VAL A 367 6.11 2.06 -6.47
N ILE A 368 5.17 3.00 -6.61
CA ILE A 368 4.19 2.97 -7.70
C ILE A 368 4.89 3.06 -9.06
N ALA A 369 5.85 3.95 -9.21
CA ALA A 369 6.63 4.08 -10.44
C ALA A 369 7.37 2.77 -10.78
N ALA A 370 7.93 2.09 -9.79
CA ALA A 370 8.62 0.81 -9.97
C ALA A 370 7.66 -0.31 -10.39
N MET A 371 6.46 -0.39 -9.83
CA MET A 371 5.42 -1.35 -10.24
C MET A 371 5.06 -1.15 -11.72
N ILE A 372 4.81 0.09 -12.14
CA ILE A 372 4.55 0.44 -13.53
C ILE A 372 5.75 0.10 -14.42
N PHE A 373 6.95 0.48 -13.99
CA PHE A 373 8.18 0.26 -14.75
C PHE A 373 8.42 -1.22 -15.04
N LEU A 374 8.34 -2.09 -14.02
CA LEU A 374 8.57 -3.52 -14.16
C LEU A 374 7.51 -4.22 -15.01
N SER A 375 6.28 -3.72 -15.00
CA SER A 375 5.24 -4.23 -15.88
C SER A 375 5.41 -3.82 -17.34
N LYS A 376 5.97 -2.64 -17.61
CA LYS A 376 6.06 -2.08 -18.96
C LYS A 376 7.40 -2.34 -19.68
N PHE A 377 8.47 -2.61 -18.96
CA PHE A 377 9.79 -2.77 -19.54
C PHE A 377 10.37 -4.17 -19.31
N LYS A 378 10.49 -4.94 -20.40
CA LYS A 378 10.98 -6.34 -20.36
C LYS A 378 12.42 -6.44 -19.84
N ASN A 379 13.25 -5.44 -20.09
CA ASN A 379 14.66 -5.40 -19.72
C ASN A 379 14.91 -4.24 -18.75
N PRO A 380 14.43 -4.31 -17.49
CA PRO A 380 14.45 -3.18 -16.57
C PRO A 380 15.85 -2.67 -16.25
N VAL A 381 16.84 -3.56 -16.15
CA VAL A 381 18.24 -3.21 -15.90
C VAL A 381 18.81 -2.32 -17.01
N GLU A 382 18.64 -2.74 -18.26
CA GLU A 382 19.18 -2.00 -19.40
C GLU A 382 18.43 -0.67 -19.58
N THR A 383 17.14 -0.65 -19.35
CA THR A 383 16.33 0.58 -19.39
C THR A 383 16.79 1.60 -18.34
N LEU A 384 17.09 1.16 -17.11
CA LEU A 384 17.61 2.04 -16.06
C LEU A 384 19.01 2.57 -16.39
N LYS A 385 19.91 1.71 -16.90
CA LYS A 385 21.24 2.13 -17.36
C LYS A 385 21.18 3.13 -18.50
N GLU A 386 20.23 2.97 -19.42
CA GLU A 386 20.00 3.91 -20.51
C GLU A 386 19.56 5.30 -20.01
N LEU A 387 18.67 5.35 -18.98
CA LEU A 387 18.29 6.60 -18.33
C LEU A 387 19.51 7.30 -17.71
N GLU A 388 20.36 6.56 -17.00
CA GLU A 388 21.59 7.09 -16.43
C GLU A 388 22.56 7.57 -17.52
N ARG A 389 22.73 6.79 -18.60
CA ARG A 389 23.61 7.11 -19.73
C ARG A 389 23.16 8.35 -20.49
N LYS A 390 21.87 8.53 -20.70
CA LYS A 390 21.31 9.74 -21.31
C LYS A 390 21.62 10.98 -20.48
N GLY A 391 21.62 10.83 -19.14
CA GLY A 391 22.01 11.87 -18.22
C GLY A 391 21.22 13.17 -18.37
N THR A 392 19.95 13.09 -18.82
CA THR A 392 19.13 14.28 -19.04
C THR A 392 18.84 14.96 -17.72
N GLU A 393 19.56 16.02 -17.42
CA GLU A 393 19.37 16.80 -16.19
C GLU A 393 18.06 17.53 -16.18
N ARG A 394 17.44 17.58 -15.02
CA ARG A 394 16.28 18.43 -14.77
C ARG A 394 16.74 19.81 -14.32
N VAL A 395 15.85 20.80 -14.46
CA VAL A 395 16.08 22.12 -13.88
C VAL A 395 16.29 21.98 -12.36
N GLN A 396 17.39 22.53 -11.88
CA GLN A 396 17.64 22.60 -10.45
C GLN A 396 16.67 23.59 -9.79
N PRO A 397 16.16 23.29 -8.59
CA PRO A 397 15.31 24.21 -7.87
C PRO A 397 16.03 25.50 -7.46
#